data_991825d9cba1964e22935d2a5e2f3ac7
#
_entry.id   991825d9cba1964e22935d2a5e2f3ac7
#
_cell.length_a   1.000
_cell.length_b   1.000
_cell.length_c   1.000
_cell.angle_alpha   90.00
_cell.angle_beta   90.00
_cell.angle_gamma   90.00
#
_symmetry.space_group_name_H-M   'P 1'
#
loop_
_entity.id
_entity.type
_entity.pdbx_description
1 polymer ?
#
loop_
_entity_poly.entity_id
_entity_poly.type
_entity_poly.pdbx_seq_one_letter_code
_entity_poly.pdbx_strand_id
1 'polypeptide(L)'
;MRTINAVKVLAIVILGTTMMYAQASRTWVSGVGDDANPCSRTAPCKTWAGAISKTASGGEIDALDPGGFGAVTITKAITLDGGGGQVASVLVSGTNGIVVQAGANDVVIIRNLRINGIGTGLNGIRFLAGKDLNVENCFIFGFTQNGVDIALNQGTAASAHIINTVLKNNGGVGIRAANAVTPNVQVEVDHSYAILDNIGIEANTNSRVVITNSVTQNATTDGMKADASTGQITVANSDSSYNANGITATALGSANVVFSNVAYNTTCGFNNSGGSGFVSFGNNRLIGATTCGTITPLGQQ
;
A
#
# COMPACT_ATOMS: atom_id res chain seq x y z
N MET A 1 28.70 6.11 60.97
CA MET A 1 27.96 7.02 60.08
C MET A 1 28.21 6.78 58.59
N ARG A 2 29.35 6.28 58.15
CA ARG A 2 29.61 6.00 56.70
C ARG A 2 28.86 4.79 56.11
N THR A 3 28.56 3.75 56.88
CA THR A 3 27.85 2.53 56.40
C THR A 3 26.38 2.76 56.12
N ILE A 4 25.69 3.65 56.86
CA ILE A 4 24.26 3.97 56.69
C ILE A 4 24.02 4.70 55.36
N ASN A 5 24.97 5.53 54.92
CA ASN A 5 24.82 6.23 53.65
C ASN A 5 25.04 5.32 52.41
N ALA A 6 25.89 4.31 52.51
CA ALA A 6 26.08 3.32 51.43
C ALA A 6 24.86 2.45 51.22
N VAL A 7 24.18 2.05 52.26
CA VAL A 7 22.94 1.26 52.19
C VAL A 7 21.77 2.09 51.61
N LYS A 8 21.67 3.35 51.95
CA LYS A 8 20.64 4.27 51.37
C LYS A 8 20.90 4.53 49.88
N VAL A 9 22.12 4.67 49.47
CA VAL A 9 22.48 4.86 48.04
C VAL A 9 22.21 3.60 47.26
N LEU A 10 22.52 2.42 47.80
CA LEU A 10 22.23 1.15 47.14
C LEU A 10 20.70 0.89 47.02
N ALA A 11 19.93 1.25 48.03
CA ALA A 11 18.46 1.12 47.97
C ALA A 11 17.83 2.06 46.92
N ILE A 12 18.35 3.28 46.75
CA ILE A 12 17.85 4.22 45.71
C ILE A 12 18.22 3.74 44.31
N VAL A 13 19.39 3.11 44.10
CA VAL A 13 19.77 2.54 42.81
C VAL A 13 18.89 1.34 42.43
N ILE A 14 18.46 0.53 43.39
CA ILE A 14 17.58 -0.62 43.14
C ILE A 14 16.12 -0.19 42.85
N LEU A 15 15.65 0.92 43.43
CA LEU A 15 14.32 1.47 43.10
C LEU A 15 14.25 2.20 41.76
N GLY A 16 15.40 2.54 41.17
CA GLY A 16 15.50 3.24 39.88
C GLY A 16 15.51 2.29 38.66
N THR A 17 15.42 0.99 38.83
CA THR A 17 15.19 0.07 37.70
C THR A 17 13.74 0.23 37.23
N THR A 18 13.54 1.13 36.28
CA THR A 18 12.27 1.20 35.53
C THR A 18 11.97 -0.20 35.02
N MET A 19 10.84 -0.76 35.41
CA MET A 19 10.33 -1.98 34.77
C MET A 19 10.13 -1.66 33.29
N MET A 20 11.11 -1.98 32.47
CA MET A 20 10.90 -2.07 31.02
C MET A 20 9.96 -3.26 30.83
N TYR A 21 8.67 -2.99 30.70
CA TYR A 21 7.75 -4.01 30.23
C TYR A 21 8.25 -4.43 28.84
N ALA A 22 8.72 -5.67 28.72
CA ALA A 22 9.04 -6.24 27.44
C ALA A 22 7.75 -6.25 26.60
N GLN A 23 7.75 -5.53 25.50
CA GLN A 23 6.63 -5.57 24.57
C GLN A 23 6.46 -6.99 24.03
N ALA A 24 5.22 -7.43 23.87
CA ALA A 24 4.92 -8.76 23.35
C ALA A 24 5.26 -8.85 21.86
N SER A 25 5.85 -9.94 21.42
CA SER A 25 6.09 -10.20 19.99
C SER A 25 4.80 -10.48 19.21
N ARG A 26 3.73 -10.88 19.92
CA ARG A 26 2.39 -11.07 19.35
C ARG A 26 1.33 -10.51 20.29
N THR A 27 0.40 -9.75 19.74
CA THR A 27 -0.75 -9.17 20.42
C THR A 27 -2.02 -9.39 19.63
N TRP A 28 -3.17 -9.13 20.27
CA TRP A 28 -4.47 -9.35 19.64
C TRP A 28 -5.40 -8.15 19.81
N VAL A 29 -6.21 -7.91 18.76
CA VAL A 29 -7.38 -7.02 18.81
C VAL A 29 -8.66 -7.83 18.70
N SER A 30 -9.73 -7.34 19.33
CA SER A 30 -11.05 -7.98 19.33
C SER A 30 -12.17 -6.95 19.25
N GLY A 31 -13.26 -7.29 18.56
CA GLY A 31 -14.49 -6.48 18.52
C GLY A 31 -15.04 -6.14 19.90
N VAL A 32 -14.77 -6.98 20.90
CA VAL A 32 -15.16 -6.79 22.33
C VAL A 32 -13.97 -6.45 23.23
N GLY A 33 -12.80 -6.15 22.67
CA GLY A 33 -11.57 -5.81 23.40
C GLY A 33 -11.63 -4.44 24.08
N ASP A 34 -10.59 -4.15 24.85
CA ASP A 34 -10.39 -2.86 25.54
C ASP A 34 -8.91 -2.47 25.43
N ASP A 35 -8.62 -1.23 25.04
CA ASP A 35 -7.25 -0.74 24.91
C ASP A 35 -6.53 -0.56 26.27
N ALA A 36 -7.23 -0.66 27.39
CA ALA A 36 -6.63 -0.79 28.71
C ALA A 36 -5.97 -2.17 28.94
N ASN A 37 -6.40 -3.19 28.21
CA ASN A 37 -5.90 -4.56 28.31
C ASN A 37 -4.44 -4.68 27.85
N PRO A 38 -3.70 -5.73 28.24
CA PRO A 38 -2.33 -6.00 27.77
C PRO A 38 -2.24 -6.46 26.33
N CYS A 39 -3.36 -6.56 25.60
CA CYS A 39 -3.49 -7.11 24.25
C CYS A 39 -3.07 -8.59 24.13
N SER A 40 -3.15 -9.35 25.23
CA SER A 40 -3.00 -10.80 25.17
C SER A 40 -4.22 -11.45 24.53
N ARG A 41 -4.10 -12.73 24.14
CA ARG A 41 -5.22 -13.46 23.54
C ARG A 41 -6.45 -13.57 24.45
N THR A 42 -6.27 -13.58 25.77
CA THR A 42 -7.34 -13.67 26.75
C THR A 42 -7.84 -12.30 27.24
N ALA A 43 -7.07 -11.23 26.97
CA ALA A 43 -7.40 -9.84 27.27
C ALA A 43 -6.96 -8.96 26.09
N PRO A 44 -7.68 -9.03 24.94
CA PRO A 44 -7.32 -8.35 23.71
C PRO A 44 -7.57 -6.83 23.79
N CYS A 45 -6.87 -6.08 22.96
CA CYS A 45 -7.12 -4.66 22.74
C CYS A 45 -8.33 -4.43 21.84
N LYS A 46 -8.86 -3.21 21.86
CA LYS A 46 -9.98 -2.80 21.00
C LYS A 46 -9.53 -2.37 19.61
N THR A 47 -8.38 -1.69 19.51
CA THR A 47 -7.95 -1.01 18.28
C THR A 47 -6.53 -1.40 17.87
N TRP A 48 -6.23 -1.26 16.58
CA TRP A 48 -4.85 -1.36 16.08
C TRP A 48 -3.92 -0.37 16.79
N ALA A 49 -4.39 0.87 17.01
CA ALA A 49 -3.63 1.91 17.69
C ALA A 49 -3.32 1.55 19.16
N GLY A 50 -4.26 0.94 19.88
CA GLY A 50 -4.05 0.43 21.24
C GLY A 50 -3.04 -0.71 21.27
N ALA A 51 -3.13 -1.64 20.32
CA ALA A 51 -2.27 -2.81 20.26
C ALA A 51 -0.83 -2.47 19.83
N ILE A 52 -0.64 -1.57 18.86
CA ILE A 52 0.70 -1.26 18.31
C ILE A 52 1.67 -0.73 19.39
N SER A 53 1.16 0.00 20.38
CA SER A 53 1.96 0.52 21.49
C SER A 53 2.53 -0.59 22.40
N LYS A 54 1.87 -1.77 22.41
CA LYS A 54 2.18 -2.91 23.28
C LYS A 54 2.87 -4.06 22.55
N THR A 55 2.98 -3.95 21.21
CA THR A 55 3.66 -4.94 20.37
C THR A 55 5.11 -4.53 20.14
N ALA A 56 6.04 -5.47 20.21
CA ALA A 56 7.44 -5.24 19.92
C ALA A 56 7.66 -4.89 18.44
N SER A 57 8.75 -4.20 18.12
CA SER A 57 9.18 -4.03 16.73
C SER A 57 9.45 -5.39 16.09
N GLY A 58 9.00 -5.60 14.86
CA GLY A 58 9.02 -6.88 14.17
C GLY A 58 7.96 -7.88 14.65
N GLY A 59 7.07 -7.47 15.56
CA GLY A 59 5.99 -8.30 16.06
C GLY A 59 4.75 -8.31 15.17
N GLU A 60 3.70 -9.01 15.62
CA GLU A 60 2.45 -9.20 14.90
C GLU A 60 1.24 -8.84 15.77
N ILE A 61 0.25 -8.20 15.17
CA ILE A 61 -1.06 -7.91 15.78
C ILE A 61 -2.11 -8.66 14.98
N ASP A 62 -2.80 -9.60 15.63
CA ASP A 62 -3.82 -10.43 15.02
C ASP A 62 -5.23 -9.95 15.39
N ALA A 63 -6.16 -9.97 14.44
CA ALA A 63 -7.58 -9.87 14.76
C ALA A 63 -8.08 -11.22 15.29
N LEU A 64 -8.57 -11.25 16.51
CA LEU A 64 -9.06 -12.46 17.17
C LEU A 64 -10.46 -12.85 16.69
N ASP A 65 -11.28 -11.85 16.35
CA ASP A 65 -12.67 -12.01 15.92
C ASP A 65 -13.06 -10.89 14.94
N PRO A 66 -14.23 -10.96 14.30
CA PRO A 66 -14.72 -9.89 13.43
C PRO A 66 -14.88 -8.57 14.17
N GLY A 67 -14.40 -7.49 13.56
CA GLY A 67 -14.53 -6.15 14.16
C GLY A 67 -14.01 -5.02 13.29
N GLY A 68 -14.32 -3.81 13.74
CA GLY A 68 -13.74 -2.56 13.23
C GLY A 68 -12.70 -2.05 14.24
N PHE A 69 -11.43 -2.02 13.81
CA PHE A 69 -10.31 -1.76 14.74
C PHE A 69 -9.71 -0.36 14.57
N GLY A 70 -10.35 0.50 13.76
CA GLY A 70 -9.97 1.90 13.58
C GLY A 70 -8.69 2.13 12.77
N ALA A 71 -8.38 3.41 12.58
CA ALA A 71 -7.16 3.85 11.91
C ALA A 71 -5.92 3.63 12.78
N VAL A 72 -4.75 3.54 12.13
CA VAL A 72 -3.48 3.41 12.84
C VAL A 72 -2.34 4.10 12.08
N THR A 73 -1.40 4.68 12.85
CA THR A 73 -0.09 5.10 12.33
C THR A 73 0.96 4.10 12.76
N ILE A 74 1.66 3.54 11.80
CA ILE A 74 2.72 2.54 11.98
C ILE A 74 4.06 3.25 11.91
N THR A 75 4.86 3.17 12.99
CA THR A 75 6.15 3.84 13.11
C THR A 75 7.33 2.90 13.32
N LYS A 76 7.12 1.60 13.14
CA LYS A 76 8.11 0.53 13.33
C LYS A 76 7.79 -0.67 12.46
N ALA A 77 8.73 -1.60 12.33
CA ALA A 77 8.47 -2.90 11.73
C ALA A 77 7.33 -3.61 12.47
N ILE A 78 6.29 -4.08 11.75
CA ILE A 78 5.11 -4.73 12.33
C ILE A 78 4.31 -5.48 11.25
N THR A 79 3.61 -6.52 11.66
CA THR A 79 2.56 -7.17 10.87
C THR A 79 1.19 -6.86 11.46
N LEU A 80 0.25 -6.41 10.63
CA LEU A 80 -1.18 -6.35 10.94
C LEU A 80 -1.88 -7.47 10.17
N ASP A 81 -2.47 -8.43 10.88
CA ASP A 81 -3.17 -9.57 10.27
C ASP A 81 -4.65 -9.59 10.66
N GLY A 82 -5.51 -9.48 9.67
CA GLY A 82 -6.96 -9.62 9.84
C GLY A 82 -7.44 -11.06 10.09
N GLY A 83 -6.53 -12.04 10.08
CA GLY A 83 -6.79 -13.42 10.44
C GLY A 83 -7.41 -14.28 9.33
N GLY A 84 -7.71 -13.76 8.15
CA GLY A 84 -8.32 -14.51 7.03
C GLY A 84 -9.65 -15.18 7.39
N GLY A 85 -10.60 -15.15 6.49
CA GLY A 85 -11.91 -15.80 6.70
C GLY A 85 -12.88 -15.07 7.64
N GLN A 86 -12.48 -13.97 8.26
CA GLN A 86 -13.32 -13.08 9.06
C GLN A 86 -13.25 -11.63 8.57
N VAL A 87 -14.14 -10.77 9.05
CA VAL A 87 -14.12 -9.35 8.72
C VAL A 87 -13.33 -8.59 9.77
N ALA A 88 -12.05 -8.37 9.49
CA ALA A 88 -11.23 -7.41 10.23
C ALA A 88 -11.17 -6.10 9.42
N SER A 89 -11.65 -5.01 9.99
CA SER A 89 -11.83 -3.79 9.21
C SER A 89 -11.19 -2.55 9.82
N VAL A 90 -10.83 -1.64 8.91
CA VAL A 90 -10.52 -0.24 9.18
C VAL A 90 -11.61 0.59 8.51
N LEU A 91 -12.38 1.32 9.30
CA LEU A 91 -13.42 2.22 8.84
C LEU A 91 -13.04 3.65 9.25
N VAL A 92 -12.94 4.56 8.27
CA VAL A 92 -12.49 5.93 8.55
C VAL A 92 -13.28 6.97 7.77
N SER A 93 -13.39 8.17 8.37
CA SER A 93 -14.01 9.36 7.78
C SER A 93 -13.08 10.55 7.93
N GLY A 94 -12.87 11.29 6.86
CA GLY A 94 -12.08 12.53 6.84
C GLY A 94 -10.57 12.37 7.12
N THR A 95 -10.06 11.15 7.19
CA THR A 95 -8.64 10.87 7.46
C THR A 95 -8.14 9.65 6.66
N ASN A 96 -6.85 9.30 6.80
CA ASN A 96 -6.29 8.09 6.21
C ASN A 96 -6.63 6.85 7.07
N GLY A 97 -6.76 5.69 6.41
CA GLY A 97 -6.97 4.42 7.10
C GLY A 97 -5.74 3.96 7.87
N ILE A 98 -4.68 3.64 7.17
CA ILE A 98 -3.40 3.22 7.73
C ILE A 98 -2.30 4.14 7.21
N VAL A 99 -1.54 4.75 8.10
CA VAL A 99 -0.36 5.54 7.74
C VAL A 99 0.89 4.77 8.14
N VAL A 100 1.80 4.54 7.19
CA VAL A 100 3.09 3.89 7.45
C VAL A 100 4.19 4.97 7.37
N GLN A 101 4.79 5.26 8.51
CA GLN A 101 5.91 6.18 8.68
C GLN A 101 6.97 5.49 9.57
N ALA A 102 7.47 4.37 9.07
CA ALA A 102 8.40 3.51 9.79
C ALA A 102 9.86 3.91 9.52
N GLY A 103 10.77 3.31 10.25
CA GLY A 103 12.21 3.54 10.05
C GLY A 103 12.70 3.00 8.70
N ALA A 104 13.79 3.56 8.18
CA ALA A 104 14.34 3.24 6.86
C ALA A 104 14.77 1.77 6.67
N ASN A 105 14.83 0.98 7.75
CA ASN A 105 15.12 -0.46 7.71
C ASN A 105 13.90 -1.33 8.08
N ASP A 106 12.76 -0.71 8.37
CA ASP A 106 11.58 -1.40 8.85
C ASP A 106 10.75 -1.97 7.68
N VAL A 107 10.30 -3.20 7.87
CA VAL A 107 9.35 -3.89 7.00
C VAL A 107 7.98 -3.88 7.67
N VAL A 108 6.96 -3.48 6.92
CA VAL A 108 5.57 -3.46 7.38
C VAL A 108 4.75 -4.40 6.51
N ILE A 109 3.98 -5.27 7.14
CA ILE A 109 3.07 -6.22 6.47
C ILE A 109 1.64 -5.91 6.91
N ILE A 110 0.74 -5.74 5.96
CA ILE A 110 -0.69 -5.50 6.17
C ILE A 110 -1.44 -6.55 5.35
N ARG A 111 -2.13 -7.45 6.02
CA ARG A 111 -2.81 -8.54 5.32
C ARG A 111 -4.19 -8.87 5.86
N ASN A 112 -5.04 -9.41 4.98
CA ASN A 112 -6.38 -9.90 5.32
C ASN A 112 -7.31 -8.82 5.89
N LEU A 113 -7.19 -7.57 5.43
CA LEU A 113 -7.96 -6.44 5.94
C LEU A 113 -8.98 -5.92 4.94
N ARG A 114 -10.09 -5.42 5.48
CA ARG A 114 -11.08 -4.64 4.76
C ARG A 114 -10.99 -3.17 5.17
N ILE A 115 -10.57 -2.30 4.25
CA ILE A 115 -10.28 -0.89 4.53
C ILE A 115 -11.28 -0.03 3.75
N ASN A 116 -12.15 0.68 4.48
CA ASN A 116 -13.28 1.42 3.92
C ASN A 116 -13.24 2.90 4.32
N GLY A 117 -13.20 3.79 3.33
CA GLY A 117 -13.21 5.23 3.50
C GLY A 117 -14.62 5.85 3.60
N ILE A 118 -15.68 5.05 3.45
CA ILE A 118 -17.11 5.49 3.48
C ILE A 118 -17.42 6.73 2.66
N GLY A 119 -16.68 6.97 1.57
CA GLY A 119 -16.85 8.13 0.68
C GLY A 119 -16.26 9.45 1.21
N THR A 120 -15.63 9.47 2.37
CA THR A 120 -15.06 10.67 3.01
C THR A 120 -13.62 10.50 3.50
N GLY A 121 -13.14 9.25 3.69
CA GLY A 121 -11.74 8.95 4.01
C GLY A 121 -10.80 9.45 2.91
N LEU A 122 -9.57 9.84 3.27
CA LEU A 122 -8.60 10.40 2.34
C LEU A 122 -7.90 9.29 1.54
N ASN A 123 -7.02 8.52 2.14
CA ASN A 123 -6.34 7.38 1.52
C ASN A 123 -6.54 6.11 2.36
N GLY A 124 -6.58 4.95 1.71
CA GLY A 124 -6.71 3.67 2.40
C GLY A 124 -5.45 3.33 3.18
N ILE A 125 -4.34 3.15 2.48
CA ILE A 125 -3.00 2.97 3.05
C ILE A 125 -2.12 4.09 2.50
N ARG A 126 -1.40 4.80 3.36
CA ARG A 126 -0.46 5.84 2.97
C ARG A 126 0.95 5.50 3.46
N PHE A 127 1.85 5.20 2.52
CA PHE A 127 3.24 4.85 2.80
C PHE A 127 4.14 6.08 2.63
N LEU A 128 4.60 6.63 3.75
CA LEU A 128 5.41 7.84 3.81
C LEU A 128 6.90 7.58 4.06
N ALA A 129 7.22 6.53 4.81
CA ALA A 129 8.59 6.11 5.11
C ALA A 129 8.65 4.64 5.54
N GLY A 130 9.76 3.97 5.21
CA GLY A 130 10.02 2.57 5.54
C GLY A 130 10.95 1.93 4.52
N LYS A 131 11.40 0.71 4.79
CA LYS A 131 12.17 -0.10 3.84
C LYS A 131 11.27 -0.81 2.86
N ASP A 132 10.22 -1.45 3.37
CA ASP A 132 9.34 -2.29 2.57
C ASP A 132 7.93 -2.31 3.12
N LEU A 133 6.93 -2.23 2.22
CA LEU A 133 5.51 -2.35 2.53
C LEU A 133 4.91 -3.53 1.76
N ASN A 134 4.38 -4.51 2.49
CA ASN A 134 3.64 -5.62 1.89
C ASN A 134 2.14 -5.46 2.20
N VAL A 135 1.30 -5.44 1.16
CA VAL A 135 -0.16 -5.39 1.24
C VAL A 135 -0.72 -6.63 0.56
N GLU A 136 -1.31 -7.52 1.33
CA GLU A 136 -1.70 -8.84 0.86
C GLU A 136 -3.16 -9.16 1.20
N ASN A 137 -3.91 -9.71 0.26
CA ASN A 137 -5.29 -10.18 0.49
C ASN A 137 -6.21 -9.10 1.10
N CYS A 138 -6.06 -7.84 0.70
CA CYS A 138 -6.82 -6.72 1.22
C CYS A 138 -7.94 -6.30 0.27
N PHE A 139 -8.98 -5.67 0.83
CA PHE A 139 -10.04 -5.00 0.07
C PHE A 139 -10.14 -3.54 0.51
N ILE A 140 -9.76 -2.60 -0.39
CA ILE A 140 -9.57 -1.18 -0.10
C ILE A 140 -10.51 -0.35 -0.97
N PHE A 141 -11.42 0.42 -0.38
CA PHE A 141 -12.45 1.07 -1.18
C PHE A 141 -13.07 2.31 -0.54
N GLY A 142 -13.68 3.15 -1.41
CA GLY A 142 -14.51 4.27 -0.97
C GLY A 142 -13.74 5.45 -0.40
N PHE A 143 -12.50 5.68 -0.84
CA PHE A 143 -11.68 6.82 -0.46
C PHE A 143 -11.85 7.98 -1.45
N THR A 144 -11.69 9.21 -0.98
CA THR A 144 -11.76 10.42 -1.82
C THR A 144 -10.48 10.66 -2.62
N GLN A 145 -9.36 10.12 -2.15
CA GLN A 145 -8.06 10.15 -2.81
C GLN A 145 -7.68 8.74 -3.25
N ASN A 146 -6.60 8.18 -2.74
CA ASN A 146 -6.04 6.94 -3.25
C ASN A 146 -6.39 5.72 -2.39
N GLY A 147 -6.47 4.55 -3.01
CA GLY A 147 -6.56 3.29 -2.30
C GLY A 147 -5.26 3.00 -1.55
N VAL A 148 -4.16 2.84 -2.27
CA VAL A 148 -2.80 2.77 -1.73
C VAL A 148 -2.00 3.95 -2.29
N ASP A 149 -1.52 4.84 -1.42
CA ASP A 149 -0.70 6.00 -1.75
C ASP A 149 0.74 5.78 -1.26
N ILE A 150 1.62 5.37 -2.14
CA ILE A 150 3.06 5.30 -1.88
C ILE A 150 3.61 6.69 -2.18
N ALA A 151 3.75 7.52 -1.14
CA ALA A 151 4.13 8.91 -1.21
C ALA A 151 5.40 9.17 -0.39
N LEU A 152 6.49 8.52 -0.81
CA LEU A 152 7.77 8.58 -0.10
C LEU A 152 8.46 9.92 -0.29
N ASN A 153 9.24 10.30 0.71
CA ASN A 153 10.20 11.41 0.64
C ASN A 153 11.46 10.99 1.39
N GLN A 154 12.15 9.96 0.88
CA GLN A 154 13.34 9.42 1.52
C GLN A 154 14.43 9.11 0.50
N GLY A 155 15.69 9.42 0.87
CA GLY A 155 16.88 9.15 0.07
C GLY A 155 17.42 7.71 0.19
N THR A 156 16.68 6.81 0.85
CA THR A 156 17.00 5.38 0.96
C THR A 156 16.12 4.56 0.04
N ALA A 157 16.63 3.44 -0.45
CA ALA A 157 15.86 2.54 -1.29
C ALA A 157 14.67 1.96 -0.51
N ALA A 158 13.52 1.90 -1.18
CA ALA A 158 12.30 1.33 -0.64
C ALA A 158 11.58 0.50 -1.70
N SER A 159 10.79 -0.47 -1.22
CA SER A 159 9.91 -1.30 -2.05
C SER A 159 8.48 -1.33 -1.49
N ALA A 160 7.54 -1.70 -2.37
CA ALA A 160 6.18 -2.05 -1.95
C ALA A 160 5.67 -3.20 -2.81
N HIS A 161 4.98 -4.14 -2.19
CA HIS A 161 4.39 -5.30 -2.83
C HIS A 161 2.88 -5.32 -2.55
N ILE A 162 2.07 -5.20 -3.60
CA ILE A 162 0.61 -5.23 -3.51
C ILE A 162 0.14 -6.50 -4.21
N ILE A 163 -0.24 -7.50 -3.42
CA ILE A 163 -0.51 -8.84 -3.90
C ILE A 163 -1.93 -9.27 -3.53
N ASN A 164 -2.64 -9.85 -4.50
CA ASN A 164 -3.99 -10.39 -4.32
C ASN A 164 -4.95 -9.39 -3.62
N THR A 165 -4.86 -8.12 -4.00
CA THR A 165 -5.58 -7.02 -3.35
C THR A 165 -6.58 -6.39 -4.32
N VAL A 166 -7.76 -6.08 -3.82
CA VAL A 166 -8.80 -5.38 -4.58
C VAL A 166 -8.92 -3.94 -4.11
N LEU A 167 -8.74 -3.01 -5.06
CA LEU A 167 -8.98 -1.59 -4.87
C LEU A 167 -10.21 -1.19 -5.68
N LYS A 168 -11.12 -0.43 -5.08
CA LYS A 168 -12.38 -0.15 -5.75
C LYS A 168 -13.00 1.19 -5.35
N ASN A 169 -13.44 1.92 -6.36
CA ASN A 169 -14.23 3.16 -6.15
C ASN A 169 -13.50 4.16 -5.26
N ASN A 170 -12.24 4.43 -5.58
CA ASN A 170 -11.46 5.49 -4.97
C ASN A 170 -11.45 6.70 -5.91
N GLY A 171 -11.64 7.91 -5.37
CA GLY A 171 -11.79 9.12 -6.16
C GLY A 171 -10.52 9.58 -6.88
N GLY A 172 -9.36 9.12 -6.42
CA GLY A 172 -8.05 9.32 -7.05
C GLY A 172 -7.55 8.04 -7.71
N VAL A 173 -6.38 7.59 -7.32
CA VAL A 173 -5.70 6.43 -7.90
C VAL A 173 -5.93 5.19 -7.04
N GLY A 174 -6.20 4.04 -7.67
CA GLY A 174 -6.21 2.77 -6.96
C GLY A 174 -4.88 2.53 -6.26
N ILE A 175 -3.78 2.43 -7.02
CA ILE A 175 -2.41 2.31 -6.49
C ILE A 175 -1.54 3.40 -7.12
N ARG A 176 -1.05 4.34 -6.32
CA ARG A 176 -0.14 5.41 -6.74
C ARG A 176 1.25 5.20 -6.15
N ALA A 177 2.28 5.33 -6.98
CA ALA A 177 3.67 5.21 -6.56
C ALA A 177 4.47 6.48 -6.87
N ALA A 178 5.08 7.08 -5.85
CA ALA A 178 5.99 8.21 -6.00
C ALA A 178 7.04 8.25 -4.87
N ASN A 179 8.24 8.71 -5.19
CA ASN A 179 9.21 9.16 -4.20
C ASN A 179 9.64 10.58 -4.58
N ALA A 180 9.55 11.53 -3.67
CA ALA A 180 9.90 12.93 -3.95
C ALA A 180 11.40 13.12 -4.22
N VAL A 181 12.24 12.20 -3.76
CA VAL A 181 13.70 12.20 -3.96
C VAL A 181 14.18 10.85 -4.50
N THR A 182 15.38 10.81 -5.09
CA THR A 182 16.02 9.56 -5.51
C THR A 182 16.52 8.75 -4.32
N PRO A 183 16.59 7.42 -4.40
CA PRO A 183 16.35 6.55 -5.56
C PRO A 183 14.87 6.30 -5.85
N ASN A 184 14.59 5.66 -7.01
CA ASN A 184 13.24 5.24 -7.35
C ASN A 184 12.72 4.20 -6.36
N VAL A 185 11.45 4.35 -5.95
CA VAL A 185 10.73 3.26 -5.27
C VAL A 185 10.43 2.13 -6.26
N GLN A 186 10.64 0.90 -5.81
CA GLN A 186 10.30 -0.30 -6.57
C GLN A 186 8.93 -0.80 -6.11
N VAL A 187 7.98 -0.94 -7.02
CA VAL A 187 6.62 -1.40 -6.68
C VAL A 187 6.26 -2.60 -7.54
N GLU A 188 5.81 -3.67 -6.91
CA GLU A 188 5.23 -4.83 -7.55
C GLU A 188 3.72 -4.85 -7.28
N VAL A 189 2.93 -5.06 -8.34
CA VAL A 189 1.49 -5.27 -8.26
C VAL A 189 1.19 -6.58 -8.96
N ASP A 190 0.78 -7.57 -8.19
CA ASP A 190 0.51 -8.91 -8.71
C ASP A 190 -0.85 -9.43 -8.27
N HIS A 191 -1.57 -10.14 -9.17
CA HIS A 191 -2.89 -10.70 -8.93
C HIS A 191 -3.88 -9.71 -8.29
N SER A 192 -3.79 -8.43 -8.63
CA SER A 192 -4.57 -7.36 -8.00
C SER A 192 -5.55 -6.70 -8.98
N TYR A 193 -6.60 -6.11 -8.42
CA TYR A 193 -7.68 -5.49 -9.18
C TYR A 193 -7.86 -4.03 -8.77
N ALA A 194 -7.77 -3.09 -9.73
CA ALA A 194 -8.13 -1.69 -9.52
C ALA A 194 -9.34 -1.36 -10.40
N ILE A 195 -10.48 -1.09 -9.76
CA ILE A 195 -11.78 -1.04 -10.45
C ILE A 195 -12.56 0.19 -10.03
N LEU A 196 -13.10 0.94 -10.99
CA LEU A 196 -13.93 2.13 -10.73
C LEU A 196 -13.16 3.25 -10.00
N ASP A 197 -11.86 3.32 -10.14
CA ASP A 197 -11.02 4.40 -9.66
C ASP A 197 -10.92 5.51 -10.72
N ASN A 198 -10.37 6.68 -10.39
CA ASN A 198 -10.09 7.68 -11.42
C ASN A 198 -8.93 7.19 -12.33
N ILE A 199 -7.84 6.73 -11.72
CA ILE A 199 -6.76 5.98 -12.38
C ILE A 199 -6.61 4.65 -11.65
N GLY A 200 -6.44 3.55 -12.40
CA GLY A 200 -6.24 2.25 -11.77
C GLY A 200 -4.89 2.17 -11.04
N ILE A 201 -3.78 2.21 -11.80
CA ILE A 201 -2.41 2.11 -11.26
C ILE A 201 -1.54 3.19 -11.89
N GLU A 202 -0.82 3.96 -11.08
CA GLU A 202 0.03 5.06 -11.52
C GLU A 202 1.48 4.94 -11.00
N ALA A 203 2.44 5.00 -11.94
CA ALA A 203 3.83 5.28 -11.65
C ALA A 203 4.13 6.76 -11.87
N ASN A 204 4.41 7.48 -10.80
CA ASN A 204 4.72 8.91 -10.81
C ASN A 204 6.22 9.16 -10.53
N THR A 205 6.59 10.31 -10.03
CA THR A 205 7.99 10.73 -9.80
C THR A 205 8.82 9.67 -9.06
N ASN A 206 10.00 9.36 -9.60
CA ASN A 206 10.97 8.41 -9.05
C ASN A 206 10.32 7.09 -8.62
N SER A 207 9.57 6.47 -9.54
CA SER A 207 8.95 5.17 -9.29
C SER A 207 9.10 4.21 -10.47
N ARG A 208 9.24 2.93 -10.16
CA ARG A 208 9.18 1.82 -11.11
C ARG A 208 8.13 0.84 -10.63
N VAL A 209 7.10 0.66 -11.43
CA VAL A 209 5.98 -0.22 -11.11
C VAL A 209 5.96 -1.38 -12.09
N VAL A 210 6.06 -2.60 -11.58
CA VAL A 210 5.88 -3.83 -12.35
C VAL A 210 4.49 -4.37 -12.03
N ILE A 211 3.68 -4.56 -13.06
CA ILE A 211 2.29 -5.00 -12.95
C ILE A 211 2.18 -6.35 -13.66
N THR A 212 1.83 -7.38 -12.91
CA THR A 212 1.67 -8.75 -13.42
C THR A 212 0.32 -9.31 -13.03
N ASN A 213 -0.26 -10.14 -13.91
CA ASN A 213 -1.49 -10.89 -13.63
C ASN A 213 -2.64 -10.05 -13.02
N SER A 214 -2.67 -8.76 -13.33
CA SER A 214 -3.53 -7.78 -12.66
C SER A 214 -4.53 -7.16 -13.63
N VAL A 215 -5.59 -6.59 -13.07
CA VAL A 215 -6.70 -6.05 -13.85
C VAL A 215 -6.99 -4.62 -13.47
N THR A 216 -7.12 -3.73 -14.48
CA THR A 216 -7.65 -2.37 -14.29
C THR A 216 -8.89 -2.18 -15.15
N GLN A 217 -10.02 -1.84 -14.54
CA GLN A 217 -11.29 -1.72 -15.23
C GLN A 217 -12.11 -0.52 -14.77
N ASN A 218 -12.84 0.06 -15.74
CA ASN A 218 -13.77 1.16 -15.49
C ASN A 218 -13.13 2.37 -14.80
N ALA A 219 -11.84 2.61 -15.06
CA ALA A 219 -11.20 3.85 -14.63
C ALA A 219 -11.73 5.02 -15.45
N THR A 220 -12.00 6.15 -14.79
CA THR A 220 -12.59 7.30 -15.47
C THR A 220 -11.62 8.00 -16.41
N THR A 221 -10.31 7.83 -16.18
CA THR A 221 -9.25 8.35 -17.04
C THR A 221 -8.34 7.24 -17.58
N ASP A 222 -7.44 6.69 -16.79
CA ASP A 222 -6.44 5.73 -17.26
C ASP A 222 -6.49 4.42 -16.46
N GLY A 223 -6.42 3.29 -17.14
CA GLY A 223 -6.27 2.01 -16.46
C GLY A 223 -4.91 1.91 -15.77
N MET A 224 -3.82 2.03 -16.55
CA MET A 224 -2.45 2.02 -16.04
C MET A 224 -1.69 3.21 -16.63
N LYS A 225 -0.96 3.96 -15.81
CA LYS A 225 -0.32 5.22 -16.22
C LYS A 225 1.11 5.34 -15.74
N ALA A 226 2.03 5.69 -16.66
CA ALA A 226 3.34 6.24 -16.34
C ALA A 226 3.26 7.76 -16.48
N ASP A 227 3.40 8.48 -15.36
CA ASP A 227 3.37 9.94 -15.30
C ASP A 227 4.65 10.48 -14.65
N ALA A 228 5.14 11.63 -15.11
CA ALA A 228 6.44 12.20 -14.77
C ALA A 228 7.65 11.51 -15.42
N SER A 229 8.73 12.29 -15.63
CA SER A 229 9.93 11.88 -16.37
C SER A 229 10.70 10.70 -15.80
N THR A 230 10.44 10.34 -14.55
CA THR A 230 11.06 9.23 -13.81
C THR A 230 10.07 8.14 -13.44
N GLY A 231 8.80 8.28 -13.85
CA GLY A 231 7.76 7.27 -13.70
C GLY A 231 7.87 6.19 -14.78
N GLN A 232 7.97 4.93 -14.39
CA GLN A 232 8.11 3.79 -15.30
C GLN A 232 7.14 2.69 -14.95
N ILE A 233 6.40 2.16 -15.94
CA ILE A 233 5.58 0.97 -15.78
C ILE A 233 6.06 -0.15 -16.69
N THR A 234 6.02 -1.38 -16.20
CA THR A 234 6.14 -2.60 -17.00
C THR A 234 4.90 -3.43 -16.74
N VAL A 235 4.16 -3.76 -17.77
CA VAL A 235 2.90 -4.49 -17.71
C VAL A 235 3.04 -5.82 -18.40
N ALA A 236 2.77 -6.91 -17.68
CA ALA A 236 2.83 -8.25 -18.23
C ALA A 236 1.62 -9.10 -17.78
N ASN A 237 1.09 -9.95 -18.67
CA ASN A 237 -0.03 -10.85 -18.42
C ASN A 237 -1.23 -10.18 -17.74
N SER A 238 -1.51 -8.93 -18.07
CA SER A 238 -2.49 -8.11 -17.37
C SER A 238 -3.61 -7.64 -18.30
N ASP A 239 -4.74 -7.23 -17.72
CA ASP A 239 -5.88 -6.69 -18.46
C ASP A 239 -6.11 -5.22 -18.12
N SER A 240 -6.25 -4.39 -19.13
CA SER A 240 -6.65 -2.98 -18.98
C SER A 240 -7.82 -2.68 -19.89
N SER A 241 -9.05 -2.79 -19.37
CA SER A 241 -10.26 -2.77 -20.19
C SER A 241 -11.35 -1.86 -19.63
N TYR A 242 -12.20 -1.37 -20.54
CA TYR A 242 -13.33 -0.49 -20.23
C TYR A 242 -12.95 0.82 -19.52
N ASN A 243 -11.70 1.29 -19.66
CA ASN A 243 -11.24 2.58 -19.15
C ASN A 243 -11.44 3.68 -20.21
N ALA A 244 -11.21 4.95 -19.89
CA ALA A 244 -11.06 5.94 -20.95
C ALA A 244 -9.81 5.65 -21.77
N ASN A 245 -8.64 5.54 -21.13
CA ASN A 245 -7.43 5.03 -21.76
C ASN A 245 -6.98 3.73 -21.08
N GLY A 246 -6.48 2.77 -21.84
CA GLY A 246 -6.00 1.50 -21.31
C GLY A 246 -4.66 1.67 -20.59
N ILE A 247 -3.59 1.84 -21.34
CA ILE A 247 -2.24 2.04 -20.82
C ILE A 247 -1.69 3.33 -21.39
N THR A 248 -1.21 4.23 -20.52
CA THR A 248 -0.80 5.60 -20.87
C THR A 248 0.62 5.89 -20.42
N ALA A 249 1.39 6.59 -21.28
CA ALA A 249 2.63 7.24 -20.91
C ALA A 249 2.52 8.75 -21.22
N THR A 250 2.70 9.59 -20.20
CA THR A 250 2.63 11.05 -20.28
C THR A 250 3.80 11.70 -19.54
N ALA A 251 3.97 12.99 -19.72
CA ALA A 251 4.94 13.81 -18.97
C ALA A 251 6.36 13.20 -18.93
N LEU A 252 6.80 12.60 -20.05
CA LEU A 252 8.07 11.89 -20.22
C LEU A 252 8.18 10.56 -19.43
N GLY A 253 7.10 10.03 -18.86
CA GLY A 253 7.04 8.68 -18.32
C GLY A 253 7.25 7.61 -19.39
N SER A 254 7.56 6.39 -18.99
CA SER A 254 7.76 5.27 -19.92
C SER A 254 6.92 4.04 -19.58
N ALA A 255 6.44 3.35 -20.62
CA ALA A 255 5.66 2.13 -20.50
C ALA A 255 6.21 1.00 -21.37
N ASN A 256 6.33 -0.19 -20.79
CA ASN A 256 6.64 -1.42 -21.52
C ASN A 256 5.48 -2.40 -21.32
N VAL A 257 4.96 -2.99 -22.40
CA VAL A 257 3.78 -3.86 -22.35
C VAL A 257 4.04 -5.16 -23.09
N VAL A 258 3.78 -6.28 -22.41
CA VAL A 258 4.02 -7.63 -22.92
C VAL A 258 2.90 -8.58 -22.49
N PHE A 259 2.46 -9.50 -23.35
CA PHE A 259 1.44 -10.53 -23.09
C PHE A 259 0.14 -10.00 -22.46
N SER A 260 -0.26 -8.78 -22.76
CA SER A 260 -1.36 -8.13 -22.07
C SER A 260 -2.57 -7.91 -22.98
N ASN A 261 -3.76 -7.88 -22.37
CA ASN A 261 -5.01 -7.58 -23.06
C ASN A 261 -5.42 -6.14 -22.77
N VAL A 262 -5.64 -5.35 -23.80
CA VAL A 262 -6.08 -3.96 -23.70
C VAL A 262 -7.34 -3.81 -24.55
N ALA A 263 -8.51 -3.76 -23.92
CA ALA A 263 -9.75 -3.95 -24.64
C ALA A 263 -10.84 -2.93 -24.25
N TYR A 264 -11.61 -2.53 -25.26
CA TYR A 264 -12.82 -1.73 -25.08
C TYR A 264 -12.61 -0.41 -24.31
N ASN A 265 -11.42 0.17 -24.38
CA ASN A 265 -11.15 1.48 -23.83
C ASN A 265 -11.74 2.56 -24.75
N THR A 266 -12.43 3.55 -24.18
CA THR A 266 -13.31 4.43 -24.96
C THR A 266 -12.56 5.48 -25.79
N THR A 267 -11.33 5.83 -25.38
CA THR A 267 -10.50 6.83 -26.06
C THR A 267 -9.30 6.17 -26.73
N CYS A 268 -8.35 5.64 -25.96
CA CYS A 268 -7.16 4.96 -26.47
C CYS A 268 -6.91 3.66 -25.73
N GLY A 269 -6.53 2.58 -26.45
CA GLY A 269 -5.99 1.39 -25.81
C GLY A 269 -4.58 1.63 -25.32
N PHE A 270 -3.69 2.01 -26.23
CA PHE A 270 -2.35 2.53 -25.91
C PHE A 270 -2.31 4.03 -26.18
N ASN A 271 -1.85 4.79 -25.19
CA ASN A 271 -1.76 6.25 -25.26
C ASN A 271 -0.36 6.73 -24.91
N ASN A 272 0.37 7.25 -25.90
CA ASN A 272 1.67 7.90 -25.70
C ASN A 272 1.54 9.40 -25.97
N SER A 273 0.92 10.14 -25.08
CA SER A 273 0.75 11.59 -25.17
C SER A 273 1.83 12.35 -24.41
N GLY A 274 3.06 12.34 -24.95
CA GLY A 274 4.21 13.03 -24.37
C GLY A 274 5.05 12.15 -23.43
N GLY A 275 4.93 10.83 -23.50
CA GLY A 275 5.83 9.89 -22.84
C GLY A 275 7.23 9.88 -23.49
N SER A 276 8.25 9.53 -22.72
CA SER A 276 9.63 9.39 -23.22
C SER A 276 9.83 8.11 -24.02
N GLY A 277 8.97 7.09 -23.79
CA GLY A 277 9.00 5.84 -24.53
C GLY A 277 7.77 4.99 -24.19
N PHE A 278 7.14 4.46 -25.22
CA PHE A 278 6.10 3.46 -25.08
C PHE A 278 6.46 2.29 -25.99
N VAL A 279 6.77 1.15 -25.39
CA VAL A 279 7.16 -0.07 -26.09
C VAL A 279 6.06 -1.11 -25.95
N SER A 280 5.55 -1.61 -27.07
CA SER A 280 4.61 -2.73 -27.11
C SER A 280 5.27 -3.92 -27.79
N PHE A 281 5.41 -5.01 -27.07
CA PHE A 281 5.85 -6.28 -27.66
C PHE A 281 4.72 -6.89 -28.51
N GLY A 282 5.06 -7.61 -29.59
CA GLY A 282 4.12 -8.08 -30.62
C GLY A 282 3.11 -9.16 -30.17
N ASN A 283 3.03 -9.45 -28.88
CA ASN A 283 2.15 -10.45 -28.27
C ASN A 283 1.02 -9.85 -27.41
N ASN A 284 0.83 -8.53 -27.49
CA ASN A 284 -0.28 -7.87 -26.83
C ASN A 284 -1.56 -7.93 -27.68
N ARG A 285 -2.70 -8.00 -27.03
CA ARG A 285 -4.02 -7.99 -27.68
C ARG A 285 -4.69 -6.63 -27.47
N LEU A 286 -4.88 -5.90 -28.57
CA LEU A 286 -5.60 -4.63 -28.57
C LEU A 286 -6.95 -4.82 -29.27
N ILE A 287 -8.07 -4.57 -28.57
CA ILE A 287 -9.42 -4.80 -29.07
C ILE A 287 -10.30 -3.58 -28.81
N GLY A 288 -11.04 -3.16 -29.85
CA GLY A 288 -12.05 -2.13 -29.74
C GLY A 288 -11.56 -0.80 -29.19
N ALA A 289 -10.26 -0.49 -29.42
CA ALA A 289 -9.64 0.77 -29.01
C ALA A 289 -8.58 1.19 -30.01
N THR A 290 -8.34 2.49 -30.11
CA THR A 290 -7.31 3.07 -30.97
C THR A 290 -5.98 3.18 -30.25
N THR A 291 -4.90 3.32 -31.03
CA THR A 291 -3.60 3.72 -30.51
C THR A 291 -3.42 5.22 -30.70
N CYS A 292 -3.02 5.94 -29.67
CA CYS A 292 -2.80 7.37 -29.67
C CYS A 292 -1.33 7.68 -29.42
N GLY A 293 -0.75 8.52 -30.29
CA GLY A 293 0.69 8.83 -30.26
C GLY A 293 1.58 7.73 -30.82
N THR A 294 2.88 7.87 -30.61
CA THR A 294 3.88 6.95 -31.18
C THR A 294 4.15 5.79 -30.22
N ILE A 295 3.85 4.59 -30.64
CA ILE A 295 4.17 3.34 -29.93
C ILE A 295 5.28 2.64 -30.68
N THR A 296 6.33 2.25 -30.01
CA THR A 296 7.43 1.48 -30.58
C THR A 296 7.12 0.00 -30.53
N PRO A 297 6.88 -0.67 -31.66
CA PRO A 297 6.69 -2.12 -31.67
C PRO A 297 8.05 -2.81 -31.53
N LEU A 298 8.13 -3.79 -30.64
CA LEU A 298 9.27 -4.72 -30.56
C LEU A 298 8.78 -6.14 -30.82
N GLY A 299 9.52 -6.86 -31.69
CA GLY A 299 9.32 -8.30 -31.85
C GLY A 299 9.74 -9.05 -30.59
N GLN A 300 9.20 -10.27 -30.44
CA GLN A 300 9.72 -11.21 -29.43
C GLN A 300 11.16 -11.60 -29.80
N GLN A 301 12.04 -11.55 -28.82
CA GLN A 301 13.41 -12.08 -28.93
C GLN A 301 13.47 -13.48 -28.36
#